data_8b89bfe36dd740852b3c33932a804eb2
#
_entry.id   8b89bfe36dd740852b3c33932a804eb2
#
_cell.length_a   1.000
_cell.length_b   1.000
_cell.length_c   1.000
_cell.angle_alpha   90.00
_cell.angle_beta   90.00
_cell.angle_gamma   90.00
#
_symmetry.space_group_name_H-M   'P 1'
#
loop_
_entity.id
_entity.type
_entity.pdbx_description
1 polymer ?
#
loop_
_entity_poly.entity_id
_entity_poly.type
_entity_poly.pdbx_seq_one_letter_code
_entity_poly.pdbx_strand_id
1 'polypeptide(L)'
;MHRFLEELKDFSKKADWVLLTLCLVTSGFGLIVMASATSAEKFGSNTKYIIIQLLAIALGVLMFAIVSSIDADTISENRMLLTAFNIFILLLLIPFGTDNNTGNKSWLKFPGIPIAIQPAEICKITYILIMASVMSSHQNDISKIPSVMHMVVHLGILVGLNMVLSGDAGVSLIFVFIFIGMAFAGGVSRSRSMIARQPKKPSSSPMEEKI
;
A
#
# COMPACT_ATOMS: atom_id res chain seq x y z
N MET A 1 5.29 -24.15 22.12
CA MET A 1 4.42 -23.25 22.92
C MET A 1 5.14 -21.99 23.37
N HIS A 2 6.40 -22.05 23.90
CA HIS A 2 7.18 -20.86 24.28
C HIS A 2 7.44 -19.90 23.10
N ARG A 3 7.86 -20.41 21.96
CA ARG A 3 8.13 -19.61 20.75
C ARG A 3 6.90 -18.86 20.23
N PHE A 4 5.74 -19.52 20.23
CA PHE A 4 4.47 -18.91 19.85
C PHE A 4 4.04 -17.77 20.79
N LEU A 5 4.30 -17.92 22.10
CA LEU A 5 4.01 -16.86 23.09
C LEU A 5 4.96 -15.67 22.97
N GLU A 6 6.23 -15.90 22.58
CA GLU A 6 7.19 -14.82 22.29
C GLU A 6 6.80 -14.04 21.04
N GLU A 7 6.41 -14.72 19.95
CA GLU A 7 5.93 -14.11 18.73
C GLU A 7 4.64 -13.28 18.97
N LEU A 8 3.71 -13.79 19.78
CA LEU A 8 2.52 -13.05 20.18
C LEU A 8 2.84 -11.80 21.02
N LYS A 9 3.85 -11.88 21.88
CA LYS A 9 4.28 -10.77 22.72
C LYS A 9 4.99 -9.70 21.90
N ASP A 10 5.76 -10.08 20.91
CA ASP A 10 6.43 -9.15 19.99
C ASP A 10 5.42 -8.49 19.04
N PHE A 11 4.45 -9.25 18.53
CA PHE A 11 3.32 -8.73 17.78
C PHE A 11 2.55 -7.69 18.61
N SER A 12 2.22 -8.00 19.87
CA SER A 12 1.49 -7.11 20.77
C SER A 12 2.20 -5.76 21.00
N LYS A 13 3.53 -5.72 20.91
CA LYS A 13 4.33 -4.50 21.05
C LYS A 13 4.46 -3.70 19.74
N LYS A 14 4.48 -4.37 18.59
CA LYS A 14 4.65 -3.77 17.27
C LYS A 14 3.31 -3.31 16.67
N ALA A 15 2.20 -3.94 17.05
CA ALA A 15 0.88 -3.68 16.50
C ALA A 15 0.31 -2.35 17.00
N ASP A 16 -0.21 -1.55 16.07
CA ASP A 16 -0.98 -0.35 16.40
C ASP A 16 -2.42 -0.73 16.76
N TRP A 17 -2.65 -0.92 18.06
CA TRP A 17 -3.94 -1.29 18.61
C TRP A 17 -5.03 -0.24 18.40
N VAL A 18 -4.64 1.05 18.33
CA VAL A 18 -5.59 2.15 18.08
C VAL A 18 -6.11 2.03 16.66
N LEU A 19 -5.21 1.82 15.69
CA LEU A 19 -5.59 1.62 14.29
C LEU A 19 -6.47 0.39 14.13
N LEU A 20 -6.11 -0.75 14.71
CA LEU A 20 -6.91 -1.98 14.65
C LEU A 20 -8.31 -1.77 15.23
N THR A 21 -8.42 -1.12 16.40
CA THR A 21 -9.71 -0.85 17.04
C THR A 21 -10.57 0.05 16.18
N LEU A 22 -10.02 1.11 15.58
CA LEU A 22 -10.75 1.99 14.66
C LEU A 22 -11.26 1.23 13.44
N CYS A 23 -10.41 0.38 12.84
CA CYS A 23 -10.81 -0.48 11.72
C CYS A 23 -11.93 -1.44 12.08
N LEU A 24 -11.89 -2.06 13.27
CA LEU A 24 -12.92 -2.98 13.72
C LEU A 24 -14.23 -2.25 14.02
N VAL A 25 -14.19 -1.07 14.66
CA VAL A 25 -15.38 -0.25 14.94
C VAL A 25 -16.03 0.19 13.62
N THR A 26 -15.27 0.69 12.66
CA THR A 26 -15.80 1.11 11.36
C THR A 26 -16.34 -0.07 10.54
N SER A 27 -15.68 -1.23 10.60
CA SER A 27 -16.15 -2.46 9.96
C SER A 27 -17.43 -2.99 10.60
N GLY A 28 -17.53 -2.91 11.92
CA GLY A 28 -18.74 -3.27 12.67
C GLY A 28 -19.93 -2.36 12.32
N PHE A 29 -19.68 -1.05 12.23
CA PHE A 29 -20.68 -0.11 11.75
C PHE A 29 -21.12 -0.43 10.31
N GLY A 30 -20.18 -0.71 9.42
CA GLY A 30 -20.47 -1.15 8.04
C GLY A 30 -21.32 -2.41 8.00
N LEU A 31 -21.09 -3.37 8.91
CA LEU A 31 -21.89 -4.59 9.03
C LEU A 31 -23.34 -4.29 9.42
N ILE A 32 -23.56 -3.37 10.36
CA ILE A 32 -24.90 -2.95 10.78
C ILE A 32 -25.65 -2.29 9.61
N VAL A 33 -24.99 -1.38 8.90
CA VAL A 33 -25.57 -0.69 7.72
C VAL A 33 -25.90 -1.71 6.63
N MET A 34 -24.99 -2.66 6.34
CA MET A 34 -25.24 -3.71 5.37
C MET A 34 -26.42 -4.59 5.78
N ALA A 35 -26.49 -5.01 7.03
CA ALA A 35 -27.59 -5.82 7.55
C ALA A 35 -28.94 -5.10 7.40
N SER A 36 -28.98 -3.79 7.68
CA SER A 36 -30.18 -2.97 7.49
C SER A 36 -30.56 -2.83 6.01
N ALA A 37 -29.59 -2.54 5.14
CA ALA A 37 -29.84 -2.35 3.71
C ALA A 37 -30.30 -3.63 3.00
N THR A 38 -29.79 -4.79 3.41
CA THR A 38 -30.13 -6.10 2.82
C THR A 38 -31.40 -6.74 3.42
N SER A 39 -31.96 -6.17 4.48
CA SER A 39 -33.24 -6.61 5.07
C SER A 39 -34.47 -6.24 4.22
N ALA A 40 -34.30 -5.36 3.22
CA ALA A 40 -35.37 -5.07 2.25
C ALA A 40 -35.60 -6.29 1.36
N GLU A 41 -36.87 -6.72 1.18
CA GLU A 41 -37.34 -7.96 0.53
C GLU A 41 -36.79 -8.26 -0.88
N LYS A 42 -36.08 -7.34 -1.52
CA LYS A 42 -35.54 -7.46 -2.88
C LYS A 42 -34.20 -8.20 -2.98
N PHE A 43 -33.47 -8.36 -1.87
CA PHE A 43 -32.17 -9.01 -1.86
C PHE A 43 -32.23 -10.35 -1.14
N GLY A 44 -32.57 -11.40 -1.82
CA GLY A 44 -32.64 -12.75 -1.25
C GLY A 44 -31.46 -13.08 -0.31
N SER A 45 -31.77 -13.73 0.82
CA SER A 45 -30.85 -14.21 1.86
C SER A 45 -29.79 -13.20 2.36
N ASN A 46 -30.21 -12.32 3.25
CA ASN A 46 -29.36 -11.41 4.08
C ASN A 46 -28.14 -12.13 4.72
N THR A 47 -28.32 -13.38 5.11
CA THR A 47 -27.31 -14.19 5.80
C THR A 47 -26.03 -14.39 4.99
N LYS A 48 -26.13 -14.57 3.66
CA LYS A 48 -24.94 -14.77 2.80
C LYS A 48 -24.01 -13.57 2.79
N TYR A 49 -24.55 -12.37 2.65
CA TYR A 49 -23.74 -11.14 2.62
C TYR A 49 -23.08 -10.85 3.97
N ILE A 50 -23.79 -11.11 5.05
CA ILE A 50 -23.26 -10.96 6.43
C ILE A 50 -22.12 -11.94 6.68
N ILE A 51 -22.26 -13.21 6.27
CA ILE A 51 -21.19 -14.22 6.41
C ILE A 51 -19.96 -13.82 5.61
N ILE A 52 -20.13 -13.39 4.35
CA ILE A 52 -18.99 -12.94 3.52
C ILE A 52 -18.29 -11.76 4.18
N GLN A 53 -19.02 -10.80 4.72
CA GLN A 53 -18.45 -9.64 5.39
C GLN A 53 -17.70 -10.01 6.67
N LEU A 54 -18.24 -10.93 7.48
CA LEU A 54 -17.55 -11.44 8.67
C LEU A 54 -16.25 -12.16 8.31
N LEU A 55 -16.27 -12.98 7.25
CA LEU A 55 -15.06 -13.65 6.75
C LEU A 55 -14.03 -12.63 6.24
N ALA A 56 -14.47 -11.57 5.56
CA ALA A 56 -13.59 -10.50 5.11
C ALA A 56 -12.94 -9.75 6.29
N ILE A 57 -13.71 -9.46 7.36
CA ILE A 57 -13.17 -8.84 8.58
C ILE A 57 -12.16 -9.78 9.25
N ALA A 58 -12.47 -11.07 9.38
CA ALA A 58 -11.55 -12.04 9.96
C ALA A 58 -10.24 -12.16 9.16
N LEU A 59 -10.34 -12.20 7.83
CA LEU A 59 -9.19 -12.18 6.94
C LEU A 59 -8.40 -10.89 7.06
N GLY A 60 -9.06 -9.73 7.19
CA GLY A 60 -8.42 -8.44 7.42
C GLY A 60 -7.61 -8.40 8.71
N VAL A 61 -8.14 -8.93 9.81
CA VAL A 61 -7.41 -9.05 11.09
C VAL A 61 -6.20 -9.98 10.96
N LEU A 62 -6.36 -11.11 10.26
CA LEU A 62 -5.25 -12.03 9.99
C LEU A 62 -4.15 -11.35 9.17
N MET A 63 -4.52 -10.64 8.11
CA MET A 63 -3.56 -9.89 7.28
C MET A 63 -2.88 -8.77 8.06
N PHE A 64 -3.60 -8.06 8.93
CA PHE A 64 -3.02 -7.08 9.84
C PHE A 64 -1.95 -7.72 10.73
N ALA A 65 -2.23 -8.89 11.31
CA ALA A 65 -1.27 -9.60 12.14
C ALA A 65 -0.01 -10.00 11.35
N ILE A 66 -0.16 -10.52 10.15
CA ILE A 66 0.96 -10.91 9.28
C ILE A 66 1.80 -9.68 8.92
N VAL A 67 1.18 -8.62 8.42
CA VAL A 67 1.90 -7.41 7.97
C VAL A 67 2.60 -6.69 9.11
N SER A 68 1.97 -6.62 10.29
CA SER A 68 2.58 -6.02 11.49
C SER A 68 3.78 -6.81 12.03
N SER A 69 3.93 -8.06 11.62
CA SER A 69 5.06 -8.92 12.00
C SER A 69 6.25 -8.81 11.04
N ILE A 70 6.07 -8.19 9.88
CA ILE A 70 7.13 -8.03 8.87
C ILE A 70 7.98 -6.82 9.22
N ASP A 71 9.30 -7.00 9.24
CA ASP A 71 10.24 -5.90 9.45
C ASP A 71 10.38 -5.03 8.20
N ALA A 72 10.38 -3.71 8.40
CA ALA A 72 10.48 -2.73 7.32
C ALA A 72 11.79 -2.86 6.50
N ASP A 73 12.87 -3.31 7.14
CA ASP A 73 14.16 -3.52 6.48
C ASP A 73 14.08 -4.63 5.42
N THR A 74 13.38 -5.73 5.72
CA THR A 74 13.13 -6.82 4.76
C THR A 74 12.39 -6.34 3.51
N ILE A 75 11.46 -5.41 3.68
CA ILE A 75 10.71 -4.80 2.56
C ILE A 75 11.63 -3.91 1.72
N SER A 76 12.48 -3.14 2.38
CA SER A 76 13.43 -2.23 1.73
C SER A 76 14.42 -2.96 0.84
N GLU A 77 14.92 -4.10 1.28
CA GLU A 77 15.86 -4.93 0.52
C GLU A 77 15.20 -5.57 -0.71
N ASN A 78 13.92 -5.90 -0.64
CA ASN A 78 13.20 -6.65 -1.66
C ASN A 78 12.32 -5.78 -2.59
N ARG A 79 12.56 -4.46 -2.66
CA ARG A 79 11.75 -3.53 -3.48
C ARG A 79 11.62 -3.92 -4.95
N MET A 80 12.69 -4.47 -5.54
CA MET A 80 12.67 -4.91 -6.95
C MET A 80 11.76 -6.14 -7.12
N LEU A 81 11.78 -7.07 -6.16
CA LEU A 81 10.89 -8.22 -6.14
C LEU A 81 9.43 -7.80 -6.01
N LEU A 82 9.13 -6.83 -5.14
CA LEU A 82 7.78 -6.28 -4.98
C LEU A 82 7.29 -5.58 -6.26
N THR A 83 8.19 -4.87 -6.96
CA THR A 83 7.85 -4.26 -8.25
C THR A 83 7.52 -5.32 -9.30
N ALA A 84 8.35 -6.36 -9.40
CA ALA A 84 8.10 -7.49 -10.30
C ALA A 84 6.79 -8.21 -9.96
N PHE A 85 6.50 -8.39 -8.67
CA PHE A 85 5.24 -8.95 -8.19
C PHE A 85 4.03 -8.11 -8.62
N ASN A 86 4.10 -6.77 -8.50
CA ASN A 86 3.03 -5.87 -8.93
C ASN A 86 2.75 -6.00 -10.44
N ILE A 87 3.81 -6.02 -11.24
CA ILE A 87 3.68 -6.19 -12.68
C ILE A 87 3.06 -7.56 -12.98
N PHE A 88 3.56 -8.61 -12.35
CA PHE A 88 3.07 -9.98 -12.56
C PHE A 88 1.58 -10.12 -12.21
N ILE A 89 1.16 -9.61 -11.04
CA ILE A 89 -0.24 -9.75 -10.61
C ILE A 89 -1.21 -8.94 -11.49
N LEU A 90 -0.78 -7.78 -12.02
CA LEU A 90 -1.56 -7.03 -13.00
C LEU A 90 -1.64 -7.76 -14.34
N LEU A 91 -0.56 -8.40 -14.79
CA LEU A 91 -0.56 -9.18 -16.03
C LEU A 91 -1.50 -10.39 -15.97
N LEU A 92 -1.81 -10.93 -14.78
CA LEU A 92 -2.82 -11.98 -14.61
C LEU A 92 -4.23 -11.54 -15.05
N LEU A 93 -4.49 -10.24 -15.20
CA LEU A 93 -5.75 -9.75 -15.76
C LEU A 93 -5.92 -10.13 -17.23
N ILE A 94 -4.84 -10.42 -17.96
CA ILE A 94 -4.93 -10.84 -19.36
C ILE A 94 -5.72 -12.16 -19.49
N PRO A 95 -5.28 -13.27 -18.82
CA PRO A 95 -5.96 -14.56 -18.93
C PRO A 95 -7.19 -14.72 -18.01
N PHE A 96 -7.23 -14.07 -16.84
CA PHE A 96 -8.24 -14.31 -15.80
C PHE A 96 -9.09 -13.07 -15.47
N GLY A 97 -8.90 -11.97 -16.19
CA GLY A 97 -9.63 -10.73 -15.96
C GLY A 97 -11.10 -10.83 -16.34
N THR A 98 -11.96 -10.39 -15.44
CA THR A 98 -13.41 -10.27 -15.66
C THR A 98 -13.89 -8.89 -15.24
N ASP A 99 -14.97 -8.44 -15.85
CA ASP A 99 -15.57 -7.14 -15.53
C ASP A 99 -16.46 -7.18 -14.28
N ASN A 100 -16.87 -8.38 -13.83
CA ASN A 100 -17.76 -8.58 -12.68
C ASN A 100 -18.97 -7.61 -12.67
N ASN A 101 -19.53 -7.30 -13.86
CA ASN A 101 -20.62 -6.35 -14.11
C ASN A 101 -20.28 -4.87 -13.79
N THR A 102 -19.00 -4.49 -13.72
CA THR A 102 -18.57 -3.11 -13.49
C THR A 102 -18.19 -2.38 -14.79
N GLY A 103 -18.12 -3.10 -15.91
CA GLY A 103 -17.68 -2.59 -17.20
C GLY A 103 -16.16 -2.55 -17.39
N ASN A 104 -15.38 -2.75 -16.32
CA ASN A 104 -13.91 -2.75 -16.33
C ASN A 104 -13.38 -4.14 -16.00
N LYS A 105 -12.41 -4.66 -16.75
CA LYS A 105 -11.78 -5.98 -16.50
C LYS A 105 -10.79 -5.92 -15.32
N SER A 106 -11.26 -5.48 -14.16
CA SER A 106 -10.42 -5.18 -12.98
C SER A 106 -10.33 -6.34 -12.00
N TRP A 107 -11.08 -7.42 -12.20
CA TRP A 107 -11.23 -8.50 -11.23
C TRP A 107 -10.68 -9.81 -11.74
N LEU A 108 -9.88 -10.50 -10.94
CA LEU A 108 -9.46 -11.87 -11.17
C LEU A 108 -10.51 -12.83 -10.65
N LYS A 109 -10.99 -13.72 -11.52
CA LYS A 109 -11.92 -14.78 -11.16
C LYS A 109 -11.35 -16.11 -11.61
N PHE A 110 -11.08 -16.98 -10.66
CA PHE A 110 -10.57 -18.31 -10.93
C PHE A 110 -11.72 -19.32 -11.00
N PRO A 111 -11.68 -20.28 -11.94
CA PRO A 111 -12.67 -21.36 -12.00
C PRO A 111 -12.74 -22.12 -10.67
N GLY A 112 -13.94 -22.31 -10.14
CA GLY A 112 -14.16 -23.03 -8.88
C GLY A 112 -14.01 -22.21 -7.59
N ILE A 113 -13.56 -20.95 -7.67
CA ILE A 113 -13.46 -20.06 -6.51
C ILE A 113 -14.57 -19.00 -6.59
N PRO A 114 -15.47 -18.90 -5.60
CA PRO A 114 -16.59 -17.97 -5.63
C PRO A 114 -16.21 -16.53 -5.26
N ILE A 115 -14.91 -16.24 -5.13
CA ILE A 115 -14.38 -14.94 -4.72
C ILE A 115 -13.63 -14.33 -5.91
N ALA A 116 -13.94 -13.07 -6.24
CA ALA A 116 -13.17 -12.26 -7.17
C ALA A 116 -12.20 -11.36 -6.40
N ILE A 117 -10.95 -11.30 -6.86
CA ILE A 117 -9.89 -10.48 -6.24
C ILE A 117 -9.50 -9.38 -7.23
N GLN A 118 -9.40 -8.15 -6.75
CA GLN A 118 -8.90 -7.05 -7.56
C GLN A 118 -7.39 -6.88 -7.35
N PRO A 119 -6.53 -7.17 -8.36
CA PRO A 119 -5.08 -7.07 -8.23
C PRO A 119 -4.60 -5.70 -7.80
N ALA A 120 -5.24 -4.65 -8.28
CA ALA A 120 -4.89 -3.29 -7.96
C ALA A 120 -4.98 -2.97 -6.45
N GLU A 121 -5.85 -3.64 -5.69
CA GLU A 121 -5.93 -3.48 -4.24
C GLU A 121 -4.64 -3.95 -3.55
N ILE A 122 -4.09 -5.08 -4.00
CA ILE A 122 -2.81 -5.60 -3.51
C ILE A 122 -1.66 -4.69 -3.96
N CYS A 123 -1.69 -4.24 -5.23
CA CYS A 123 -0.69 -3.34 -5.78
C CYS A 123 -0.62 -2.00 -5.06
N LYS A 124 -1.74 -1.47 -4.53
CA LYS A 124 -1.72 -0.22 -3.74
C LYS A 124 -0.90 -0.37 -2.46
N ILE A 125 -1.07 -1.48 -1.75
CA ILE A 125 -0.33 -1.75 -0.51
C ILE A 125 1.16 -1.88 -0.80
N THR A 126 1.53 -2.74 -1.75
CA THR A 126 2.94 -2.94 -2.13
C THR A 126 3.57 -1.68 -2.72
N TYR A 127 2.81 -0.86 -3.44
CA TYR A 127 3.26 0.43 -3.94
C TYR A 127 3.60 1.40 -2.81
N ILE A 128 2.77 1.51 -1.78
CA ILE A 128 3.07 2.33 -0.59
C ILE A 128 4.37 1.87 0.07
N LEU A 129 4.57 0.56 0.22
CA LEU A 129 5.79 0.00 0.81
C LEU A 129 7.04 0.30 -0.02
N ILE A 130 6.96 0.15 -1.35
CA ILE A 130 8.06 0.48 -2.27
C ILE A 130 8.39 1.97 -2.20
N MET A 131 7.36 2.85 -2.23
CA MET A 131 7.55 4.29 -2.12
C MET A 131 8.21 4.67 -0.80
N ALA A 132 7.75 4.12 0.32
CA ALA A 132 8.35 4.35 1.64
C ALA A 132 9.82 3.91 1.67
N SER A 133 10.14 2.75 1.10
CA SER A 133 11.52 2.24 0.97
C SER A 133 12.41 3.16 0.13
N VAL A 134 11.92 3.62 -1.03
CA VAL A 134 12.66 4.56 -1.88
C VAL A 134 12.92 5.88 -1.16
N MET A 135 11.91 6.40 -0.45
CA MET A 135 12.03 7.65 0.30
C MET A 135 13.00 7.51 1.49
N SER A 136 12.95 6.40 2.22
CA SER A 136 13.88 6.10 3.31
C SER A 136 15.32 6.00 2.83
N SER A 137 15.55 5.32 1.71
CA SER A 137 16.91 5.16 1.13
C SER A 137 17.51 6.47 0.64
N HIS A 138 16.69 7.49 0.36
CA HIS A 138 17.12 8.77 -0.19
C HIS A 138 16.83 9.95 0.76
N GLN A 139 16.77 9.73 2.07
CA GLN A 139 16.37 10.77 3.06
C GLN A 139 17.11 12.12 2.88
N ASN A 140 18.41 12.09 2.58
CA ASN A 140 19.22 13.29 2.37
C ASN A 140 19.06 13.91 0.98
N ASP A 141 18.54 13.15 0.02
CA ASP A 141 18.54 13.46 -1.41
C ASP A 141 17.17 13.27 -2.07
N ILE A 142 16.13 13.19 -1.27
CA ILE A 142 14.75 12.89 -1.71
C ILE A 142 14.24 13.86 -2.79
N SER A 143 14.67 15.11 -2.72
CA SER A 143 14.31 16.17 -3.70
C SER A 143 15.23 16.22 -4.91
N LYS A 144 16.25 15.35 -5.00
CA LYS A 144 17.06 15.26 -6.21
C LYS A 144 16.26 14.66 -7.35
N ILE A 145 16.46 15.20 -8.55
CA ILE A 145 15.75 14.79 -9.77
C ILE A 145 15.76 13.27 -9.99
N PRO A 146 16.89 12.53 -9.81
CA PRO A 146 16.90 11.10 -10.02
C PRO A 146 15.96 10.31 -9.09
N SER A 147 15.86 10.71 -7.80
CA SER A 147 14.99 10.04 -6.83
C SER A 147 13.52 10.26 -7.16
N VAL A 148 13.13 11.50 -7.48
CA VAL A 148 11.77 11.86 -7.89
C VAL A 148 11.42 11.15 -9.20
N MET A 149 12.34 11.10 -10.16
CA MET A 149 12.13 10.42 -11.45
C MET A 149 11.87 8.92 -11.25
N HIS A 150 12.64 8.27 -10.37
CA HIS A 150 12.42 6.85 -10.04
C HIS A 150 11.00 6.60 -9.52
N MET A 151 10.53 7.44 -8.60
CA MET A 151 9.18 7.34 -8.05
C MET A 151 8.10 7.59 -9.11
N VAL A 152 8.30 8.59 -9.99
CA VAL A 152 7.35 8.91 -11.08
C VAL A 152 7.30 7.81 -12.13
N VAL A 153 8.45 7.23 -12.50
CA VAL A 153 8.50 6.10 -13.45
C VAL A 153 7.75 4.89 -12.89
N HIS A 154 7.93 4.59 -11.60
CA HIS A 154 7.23 3.49 -10.95
C HIS A 154 5.71 3.71 -10.94
N LEU A 155 5.26 4.94 -10.60
CA LEU A 155 3.86 5.33 -10.72
C LEU A 155 3.35 5.14 -12.15
N GLY A 156 4.10 5.63 -13.14
CA GLY A 156 3.73 5.57 -14.57
C GLY A 156 3.54 4.13 -15.05
N ILE A 157 4.40 3.21 -14.61
CA ILE A 157 4.27 1.78 -14.94
C ILE A 157 2.97 1.21 -14.38
N LEU A 158 2.68 1.44 -13.09
CA LEU A 158 1.47 0.90 -12.45
C LEU A 158 0.20 1.50 -13.03
N VAL A 159 0.15 2.82 -13.18
CA VAL A 159 -1.00 3.52 -13.77
C VAL A 159 -1.19 3.11 -15.23
N GLY A 160 -0.12 3.06 -16.02
CA GLY A 160 -0.16 2.66 -17.41
C GLY A 160 -0.66 1.23 -17.60
N LEU A 161 -0.10 0.28 -16.83
CA LEU A 161 -0.53 -1.12 -16.86
C LEU A 161 -2.00 -1.26 -16.42
N ASN A 162 -2.40 -0.59 -15.34
CA ASN A 162 -3.78 -0.65 -14.87
C ASN A 162 -4.74 -0.09 -15.92
N MET A 163 -4.43 1.05 -16.54
CA MET A 163 -5.27 1.65 -17.59
C MET A 163 -5.39 0.74 -18.82
N VAL A 164 -4.28 0.14 -19.28
CA VAL A 164 -4.27 -0.71 -20.47
C VAL A 164 -4.96 -2.05 -20.22
N LEU A 165 -4.75 -2.65 -19.04
CA LEU A 165 -5.23 -4.01 -18.75
C LEU A 165 -6.65 -4.04 -18.18
N SER A 166 -6.98 -3.09 -17.29
CA SER A 166 -8.27 -3.07 -16.62
C SER A 166 -9.24 -2.01 -17.16
N GLY A 167 -8.73 -0.91 -17.72
CA GLY A 167 -9.55 0.23 -18.13
C GLY A 167 -10.10 1.05 -16.96
N ASP A 168 -9.62 0.80 -15.73
CA ASP A 168 -10.14 1.43 -14.51
C ASP A 168 -9.40 2.74 -14.20
N ALA A 169 -9.96 3.85 -14.68
CA ALA A 169 -9.43 5.18 -14.42
C ALA A 169 -9.55 5.58 -12.94
N GLY A 170 -10.58 5.10 -12.23
CA GLY A 170 -10.78 5.40 -10.81
C GLY A 170 -9.66 4.85 -9.95
N VAL A 171 -9.30 3.58 -10.15
CA VAL A 171 -8.18 2.93 -9.47
C VAL A 171 -6.86 3.62 -9.84
N SER A 172 -6.66 3.96 -11.11
CA SER A 172 -5.46 4.68 -11.58
C SER A 172 -5.29 6.03 -10.87
N LEU A 173 -6.38 6.75 -10.68
CA LEU A 173 -6.39 8.02 -9.94
C LEU A 173 -5.99 7.82 -8.47
N ILE A 174 -6.38 6.72 -7.83
CA ILE A 174 -5.98 6.41 -6.45
C ILE A 174 -4.46 6.26 -6.35
N PHE A 175 -3.79 5.59 -7.30
CA PHE A 175 -2.32 5.51 -7.33
C PHE A 175 -1.67 6.90 -7.38
N VAL A 176 -2.24 7.82 -8.16
CA VAL A 176 -1.76 9.21 -8.23
C VAL A 176 -1.93 9.93 -6.88
N PHE A 177 -3.07 9.77 -6.22
CA PHE A 177 -3.29 10.36 -4.89
C PHE A 177 -2.35 9.76 -3.82
N ILE A 178 -2.09 8.46 -3.85
CA ILE A 178 -1.10 7.81 -2.98
C ILE A 178 0.27 8.45 -3.21
N PHE A 179 0.68 8.62 -4.47
CA PHE A 179 1.96 9.26 -4.81
C PHE A 179 2.06 10.67 -4.23
N ILE A 180 1.04 11.51 -4.47
CA ILE A 180 1.02 12.89 -3.98
C ILE A 180 1.09 12.93 -2.45
N GLY A 181 0.27 12.12 -1.77
CA GLY A 181 0.25 12.03 -0.30
C GLY A 181 1.59 11.59 0.26
N MET A 182 2.20 10.54 -0.30
CA MET A 182 3.51 10.03 0.09
C MET A 182 4.62 11.07 -0.17
N ALA A 183 4.64 11.69 -1.34
CA ALA A 183 5.62 12.72 -1.69
C ALA A 183 5.53 13.93 -0.75
N PHE A 184 4.32 14.34 -0.38
CA PHE A 184 4.10 15.41 0.59
C PHE A 184 4.56 15.02 2.00
N ALA A 185 4.15 13.84 2.48
CA ALA A 185 4.54 13.32 3.80
C ALA A 185 6.05 13.09 3.91
N GLY A 186 6.69 12.60 2.84
CA GLY A 186 8.13 12.40 2.75
C GLY A 186 8.96 13.68 2.65
N GLY A 187 8.31 14.84 2.51
CA GLY A 187 8.98 16.13 2.52
C GLY A 187 9.77 16.45 1.25
N VAL A 188 9.42 15.87 0.12
CA VAL A 188 10.07 16.12 -1.18
C VAL A 188 10.24 17.62 -1.47
N SER A 189 9.27 18.46 -1.07
CA SER A 189 9.34 19.92 -1.21
C SER A 189 10.14 20.60 -0.09
N ARG A 190 10.11 20.06 1.13
CA ARG A 190 10.73 20.67 2.32
C ARG A 190 12.26 20.52 2.32
N SER A 191 12.80 19.42 1.78
CA SER A 191 14.23 19.16 1.70
C SER A 191 14.98 20.24 0.90
N ARG A 192 14.40 20.76 -0.17
CA ARG A 192 15.00 21.83 -0.97
C ARG A 192 15.23 23.12 -0.17
N SER A 193 14.32 23.46 0.73
CA SER A 193 14.40 24.69 1.52
C SER A 193 15.44 24.59 2.66
N MET A 194 15.68 23.39 3.20
CA MET A 194 16.68 23.19 4.25
C MET A 194 18.11 23.15 3.71
N ILE A 195 18.33 22.52 2.55
CA ILE A 195 19.66 22.51 1.91
C ILE A 195 20.09 23.91 1.50
N ALA A 196 19.15 24.74 1.05
CA ALA A 196 19.41 26.15 0.72
C ALA A 196 19.70 27.03 1.94
N ARG A 197 19.38 26.58 3.16
CA ARG A 197 19.60 27.34 4.41
C ARG A 197 20.83 26.90 5.20
N GLN A 198 21.56 25.87 4.78
CA GLN A 198 22.83 25.56 5.44
C GLN A 198 23.88 26.63 5.09
N PRO A 199 24.36 27.39 6.05
CA PRO A 199 25.44 28.33 5.79
C PRO A 199 26.66 27.53 5.33
N LYS A 200 27.25 27.96 4.21
CA LYS A 200 28.50 27.41 3.68
C LYS A 200 29.52 27.34 4.82
N LYS A 201 29.91 26.14 5.22
CA LYS A 201 30.96 25.94 6.23
C LYS A 201 32.19 26.74 5.77
N PRO A 202 32.71 27.68 6.58
CA PRO A 202 33.89 28.42 6.15
C PRO A 202 35.01 27.43 5.92
N SER A 203 35.65 27.54 4.77
CA SER A 203 36.86 26.78 4.44
C SER A 203 37.89 27.08 5.53
N SER A 204 38.24 26.06 6.32
CA SER A 204 39.39 26.12 7.21
C SER A 204 40.60 26.35 6.36
N SER A 205 41.08 27.58 6.30
CA SER A 205 42.41 27.87 5.80
C SER A 205 43.43 27.10 6.66
N PRO A 206 44.45 26.45 6.04
CA PRO A 206 45.53 25.88 6.80
C PRO A 206 46.29 27.06 7.47
N MET A 207 46.26 27.11 8.81
CA MET A 207 47.20 27.96 9.52
C MET A 207 48.59 27.40 9.24
N GLU A 208 49.36 28.22 8.56
CA GLU A 208 50.81 28.08 8.46
C GLU A 208 51.40 27.94 9.87
N GLU A 209 51.97 26.81 10.14
CA GLU A 209 52.94 26.59 11.20
C GLU A 209 54.23 27.24 10.75
N LYS A 210 54.49 28.46 11.20
CA LYS A 210 55.81 29.08 11.17
C LYS A 210 56.32 29.22 12.60
N ILE A 211 57.48 28.57 12.82
CA ILE A 211 58.50 28.71 13.88
C ILE A 211 58.26 27.80 15.08
#